data_1fb52aa741378595dae78f531b6ee245
#
_entry.id   1fb52aa741378595dae78f531b6ee245
#
_cell.length_a   1.000
_cell.length_b   1.000
_cell.length_c   1.000
_cell.angle_alpha   90.00
_cell.angle_beta   90.00
_cell.angle_gamma   90.00
#
_symmetry.space_group_name_H-M   'P 1'
#
loop_
_entity.id
_entity.type
_entity.pdbx_description
1 polymer ?
#
loop_
_entity_poly.entity_id
_entity_poly.type
_entity_poly.pdbx_seq_one_letter_code
_entity_poly.pdbx_strand_id
1 'polypeptide(L)'
;EISPGLDIETLTDVAIKSAVVSAGLLVVERQFGTLEFHSNSTAEVQAAADAVLDSIGASREDAAKPKILGSKIVTRVDNQHAFLINRNRLGSMVLTGESLYLLECQSASYAILACNEAEKAANIKVIDYRMIGPNGRLYLSGDEAEVRNARDAAEKALLNLGAN
;
A
#
# COMPACT_ATOMS: atom_id res chain seq x y z
N GLU A 1 -9.60 1.34 -4.07
CA GLU A 1 -9.35 2.72 -4.50
C GLU A 1 -10.10 2.99 -5.80
N ILE A 2 -10.85 4.09 -5.86
CA ILE A 2 -11.66 4.46 -7.02
C ILE A 2 -11.61 5.96 -7.29
N SER A 3 -11.86 6.34 -8.54
CA SER A 3 -12.10 7.73 -8.97
C SER A 3 -13.33 7.76 -9.90
N PRO A 4 -14.32 8.67 -9.68
CA PRO A 4 -14.35 9.72 -8.66
C PRO A 4 -14.48 9.18 -7.23
N GLY A 5 -13.84 9.87 -6.26
CA GLY A 5 -13.69 9.37 -4.90
C GLY A 5 -15.00 9.20 -4.13
N LEU A 6 -16.03 9.97 -4.45
CA LEU A 6 -17.32 9.91 -3.74
C LEU A 6 -18.03 8.55 -3.93
N ASP A 7 -17.77 7.85 -5.04
CA ASP A 7 -18.38 6.55 -5.32
C ASP A 7 -18.04 5.50 -4.25
N ILE A 8 -16.93 5.68 -3.53
CA ILE A 8 -16.51 4.75 -2.47
C ILE A 8 -17.54 4.63 -1.33
N GLU A 9 -18.35 5.67 -1.09
CA GLU A 9 -19.40 5.64 -0.06
C GLU A 9 -20.48 4.59 -0.39
N THR A 10 -20.92 4.56 -1.65
CA THR A 10 -21.92 3.56 -2.10
C THR A 10 -21.30 2.18 -2.20
N LEU A 11 -20.05 2.07 -2.62
CA LEU A 11 -19.32 0.79 -2.72
C LEU A 11 -19.04 0.19 -1.35
N THR A 12 -18.86 1.02 -0.32
CA THR A 12 -18.75 0.55 1.06
C THR A 12 -20.05 -0.15 1.51
N ASP A 13 -21.21 0.46 1.23
CA ASP A 13 -22.51 -0.15 1.54
C ASP A 13 -22.71 -1.49 0.81
N VAL A 14 -22.31 -1.57 -0.46
CA VAL A 14 -22.32 -2.83 -1.23
C VAL A 14 -21.45 -3.88 -0.56
N ALA A 15 -20.20 -3.56 -0.22
CA ALA A 15 -19.27 -4.50 0.38
C ALA A 15 -19.79 -5.11 1.68
N ILE A 16 -20.23 -4.26 2.62
CA ILE A 16 -20.70 -4.71 3.95
C ILE A 16 -22.05 -5.43 3.94
N LYS A 17 -22.85 -5.24 2.88
CA LYS A 17 -24.13 -5.96 2.70
C LYS A 17 -24.01 -7.27 1.95
N SER A 18 -22.95 -7.44 1.18
CA SER A 18 -22.78 -8.63 0.31
C SER A 18 -22.08 -9.79 1.01
N ALA A 19 -21.28 -9.55 2.03
CA ALA A 19 -20.47 -10.57 2.71
C ALA A 19 -20.18 -10.19 4.17
N VAL A 20 -19.69 -11.16 4.95
CA VAL A 20 -19.35 -10.96 6.37
C VAL A 20 -17.95 -10.33 6.46
N VAL A 21 -17.89 -9.03 6.24
CA VAL A 21 -16.67 -8.21 6.32
C VAL A 21 -16.87 -7.03 7.26
N SER A 22 -15.77 -6.51 7.80
CA SER A 22 -15.73 -5.28 8.58
C SER A 22 -14.94 -4.22 7.82
N ALA A 23 -15.49 -3.01 7.69
CA ALA A 23 -14.76 -1.87 7.14
C ALA A 23 -13.82 -1.31 8.22
N GLY A 24 -12.55 -1.16 7.89
CA GLY A 24 -11.53 -0.59 8.77
C GLY A 24 -11.14 0.83 8.40
N LEU A 25 -11.16 1.16 7.11
CA LEU A 25 -10.85 2.49 6.61
C LEU A 25 -11.81 2.88 5.50
N LEU A 26 -12.39 4.08 5.60
CA LEU A 26 -13.16 4.74 4.54
C LEU A 26 -12.69 6.20 4.44
N VAL A 27 -12.10 6.59 3.32
CA VAL A 27 -11.59 7.94 3.11
C VAL A 27 -11.88 8.41 1.70
N VAL A 28 -12.37 9.63 1.57
CA VAL A 28 -12.41 10.39 0.31
C VAL A 28 -11.35 11.48 0.39
N GLU A 29 -10.31 11.38 -0.44
CA GLU A 29 -9.24 12.37 -0.52
C GLU A 29 -9.18 12.96 -1.91
N ARG A 30 -9.67 14.20 -2.05
CA ARG A 30 -9.77 14.93 -3.31
C ARG A 30 -10.54 14.11 -4.36
N GLN A 31 -9.83 13.51 -5.32
CA GLN A 31 -10.42 12.76 -6.43
C GLN A 31 -10.49 11.25 -6.20
N PHE A 32 -9.85 10.74 -5.13
CA PHE A 32 -9.79 9.31 -4.84
C PHE A 32 -10.59 8.94 -3.61
N GLY A 33 -11.33 7.83 -3.71
CA GLY A 33 -11.94 7.15 -2.58
C GLY A 33 -11.19 5.87 -2.27
N THR A 34 -10.92 5.61 -1.00
CA THR A 34 -10.21 4.42 -0.52
C THR A 34 -11.06 3.72 0.53
N LEU A 35 -11.29 2.43 0.33
CA LEU A 35 -11.94 1.54 1.28
C LEU A 35 -10.98 0.39 1.62
N GLU A 36 -10.81 0.14 2.91
CA GLU A 36 -10.23 -1.11 3.40
C GLU A 36 -11.33 -1.88 4.13
N PHE A 37 -11.45 -3.17 3.83
CA PHE A 37 -12.29 -4.11 4.58
C PHE A 37 -11.54 -5.42 4.81
N HIS A 38 -11.90 -6.08 5.90
CA HIS A 38 -11.24 -7.31 6.32
C HIS A 38 -12.25 -8.32 6.89
N SER A 39 -11.85 -9.58 6.93
CA SER A 39 -12.57 -10.69 7.56
C SER A 39 -11.58 -11.78 7.97
N ASN A 40 -11.99 -12.66 8.88
CA ASN A 40 -11.26 -13.88 9.19
C ASN A 40 -11.38 -14.95 8.08
N SER A 41 -12.25 -14.73 7.10
CA SER A 41 -12.48 -15.59 5.95
C SER A 41 -12.04 -14.94 4.66
N THR A 42 -11.07 -15.54 3.98
CA THR A 42 -10.64 -15.09 2.64
C THR A 42 -11.80 -15.13 1.64
N ALA A 43 -12.69 -16.11 1.74
CA ALA A 43 -13.85 -16.22 0.85
C ALA A 43 -14.80 -15.03 1.01
N GLU A 44 -15.04 -14.54 2.25
CA GLU A 44 -15.87 -13.37 2.50
C GLU A 44 -15.23 -12.08 1.93
N VAL A 45 -13.91 -11.92 2.07
CA VAL A 45 -13.19 -10.79 1.49
C VAL A 45 -13.30 -10.81 -0.05
N GLN A 46 -13.15 -11.98 -0.65
CA GLN A 46 -13.30 -12.13 -2.11
C GLN A 46 -14.72 -11.85 -2.58
N ALA A 47 -15.73 -12.38 -1.87
CA ALA A 47 -17.13 -12.15 -2.21
C ALA A 47 -17.51 -10.67 -2.13
N ALA A 48 -17.04 -9.96 -1.08
CA ALA A 48 -17.24 -8.52 -0.97
C ALA A 48 -16.57 -7.75 -2.11
N ALA A 49 -15.33 -8.13 -2.48
CA ALA A 49 -14.60 -7.49 -3.57
C ALA A 49 -15.31 -7.74 -4.93
N ASP A 50 -15.75 -8.96 -5.20
CA ASP A 50 -16.45 -9.29 -6.44
C ASP A 50 -17.79 -8.53 -6.53
N ALA A 51 -18.56 -8.45 -5.42
CA ALA A 51 -19.80 -7.67 -5.39
C ALA A 51 -19.58 -6.17 -5.65
N VAL A 52 -18.49 -5.61 -5.13
CA VAL A 52 -18.11 -4.22 -5.42
C VAL A 52 -17.80 -4.03 -6.89
N LEU A 53 -17.00 -4.91 -7.49
CA LEU A 53 -16.66 -4.85 -8.91
C LEU A 53 -17.90 -5.02 -9.80
N ASP A 54 -18.74 -5.99 -9.51
CA ASP A 54 -20.00 -6.22 -10.24
C ASP A 54 -20.91 -5.00 -10.20
N SER A 55 -20.98 -4.30 -9.06
CA SER A 55 -21.84 -3.12 -8.90
C SER A 55 -21.44 -1.94 -9.79
N ILE A 56 -20.19 -1.89 -10.23
CA ILE A 56 -19.66 -0.87 -11.16
C ILE A 56 -19.47 -1.43 -12.58
N GLY A 57 -19.86 -2.69 -12.83
CA GLY A 57 -19.69 -3.32 -14.12
C GLY A 57 -18.23 -3.57 -14.51
N ALA A 58 -17.35 -3.76 -13.54
CA ALA A 58 -15.92 -3.99 -13.73
C ALA A 58 -15.51 -5.40 -13.29
N SER A 59 -14.34 -5.83 -13.72
CA SER A 59 -13.70 -7.07 -13.35
C SER A 59 -12.33 -6.79 -12.68
N ARG A 60 -11.67 -7.82 -12.20
CA ARG A 60 -10.32 -7.69 -11.61
C ARG A 60 -9.27 -7.26 -12.65
N GLU A 61 -9.48 -7.60 -13.91
CA GLU A 61 -8.62 -7.26 -15.04
C GLU A 61 -8.68 -5.77 -15.40
N ASP A 62 -9.76 -5.09 -15.02
CA ASP A 62 -9.94 -3.65 -15.23
C ASP A 62 -9.20 -2.79 -14.19
N ALA A 63 -8.61 -3.43 -13.16
CA ALA A 63 -7.85 -2.72 -12.14
C ALA A 63 -6.69 -1.92 -12.75
N ALA A 64 -6.54 -0.67 -12.31
CA ALA A 64 -5.41 0.16 -12.73
C ALA A 64 -4.09 -0.54 -12.38
N LYS A 65 -3.23 -0.72 -13.38
CA LYS A 65 -1.94 -1.38 -13.19
C LYS A 65 -1.00 -0.50 -12.34
N PRO A 66 -0.24 -1.09 -11.40
CA PRO A 66 0.71 -0.33 -10.61
C PRO A 66 1.83 0.26 -11.46
N LYS A 67 2.24 1.48 -11.12
CA LYS A 67 3.37 2.14 -11.73
C LYS A 67 4.34 2.59 -10.65
N ILE A 68 5.60 2.14 -10.72
CA ILE A 68 6.67 2.64 -9.86
C ILE A 68 7.09 4.02 -10.38
N LEU A 69 6.91 5.06 -9.56
CA LEU A 69 7.28 6.44 -9.88
C LEU A 69 8.68 6.77 -9.38
N GLY A 70 9.07 6.14 -8.27
CA GLY A 70 10.39 6.31 -7.68
C GLY A 70 10.75 5.16 -6.76
N SER A 71 12.00 4.73 -6.81
CA SER A 71 12.58 3.71 -5.94
C SER A 71 14.00 4.13 -5.59
N LYS A 72 14.28 4.32 -4.32
CA LYS A 72 15.55 4.84 -3.83
C LYS A 72 16.00 4.12 -2.56
N ILE A 73 17.31 3.91 -2.43
CA ILE A 73 17.93 3.49 -1.17
C ILE A 73 18.89 4.60 -0.72
N VAL A 74 18.73 5.01 0.53
CA VAL A 74 19.68 5.87 1.23
C VAL A 74 20.44 5.00 2.22
N THR A 75 21.72 4.81 1.99
CA THR A 75 22.58 4.01 2.88
C THR A 75 23.14 4.87 3.99
N ARG A 76 23.28 4.30 5.19
CA ARG A 76 23.84 4.97 6.37
C ARG A 76 23.19 6.33 6.62
N VAL A 77 21.87 6.31 6.86
CA VAL A 77 21.06 7.52 7.08
C VAL A 77 21.70 8.40 8.16
N ASP A 78 21.90 9.67 7.82
CA ASP A 78 22.42 10.69 8.74
C ASP A 78 21.44 10.97 9.88
N ASN A 79 21.99 11.40 11.03
CA ASN A 79 21.19 11.69 12.22
C ASN A 79 20.11 12.75 11.98
N GLN A 80 20.42 13.83 11.26
CA GLN A 80 19.44 14.88 10.96
C GLN A 80 18.34 14.37 10.04
N HIS A 81 18.70 13.53 9.04
CA HIS A 81 17.73 12.93 8.14
C HIS A 81 16.81 11.95 8.88
N ALA A 82 17.39 11.07 9.73
CA ALA A 82 16.61 10.18 10.59
C ALA A 82 15.64 10.96 11.49
N PHE A 83 16.10 12.05 12.11
CA PHE A 83 15.25 12.91 12.93
C PHE A 83 14.07 13.50 12.14
N LEU A 84 14.29 14.01 10.93
CA LEU A 84 13.23 14.58 10.09
C LEU A 84 12.18 13.54 9.69
N ILE A 85 12.60 12.32 9.31
CA ILE A 85 11.69 11.23 8.99
C ILE A 85 10.87 10.84 10.23
N ASN A 86 11.55 10.66 11.36
CA ASN A 86 10.94 10.22 12.60
C ASN A 86 9.89 11.21 13.16
N ARG A 87 9.92 12.48 12.78
CA ARG A 87 8.88 13.45 13.16
C ARG A 87 7.51 13.17 12.56
N ASN A 88 7.45 12.54 11.38
CA ASN A 88 6.23 12.42 10.60
C ASN A 88 5.80 10.96 10.36
N ARG A 89 6.56 9.99 10.88
CA ARG A 89 6.27 8.56 10.72
C ARG A 89 5.04 8.12 11.51
N LEU A 90 4.41 7.07 11.05
CA LEU A 90 3.33 6.38 11.77
C LEU A 90 3.77 5.03 12.37
N GLY A 91 4.84 4.43 11.84
CA GLY A 91 5.36 3.14 12.27
C GLY A 91 6.62 3.23 13.14
N SER A 92 7.57 2.34 12.88
CA SER A 92 8.84 2.22 13.61
C SER A 92 9.76 3.42 13.39
N MET A 93 10.81 3.53 14.22
CA MET A 93 11.85 4.55 14.04
C MET A 93 12.95 4.07 13.10
N VAL A 94 13.40 4.96 12.22
CA VAL A 94 14.67 4.79 11.53
C VAL A 94 15.80 5.25 12.48
N LEU A 95 16.86 4.45 12.60
CA LEU A 95 18.01 4.78 13.42
C LEU A 95 19.14 5.34 12.54
N THR A 96 19.94 6.22 13.12
CA THR A 96 21.17 6.74 12.48
C THR A 96 22.07 5.58 12.08
N GLY A 97 22.55 5.57 10.85
CA GLY A 97 23.43 4.54 10.31
C GLY A 97 22.71 3.36 9.64
N GLU A 98 21.40 3.19 9.84
CA GLU A 98 20.62 2.23 9.06
C GLU A 98 20.49 2.64 7.59
N SER A 99 20.10 1.71 6.76
CA SER A 99 19.67 2.00 5.39
C SER A 99 18.18 2.22 5.34
N LEU A 100 17.73 3.09 4.43
CA LEU A 100 16.34 3.46 4.23
C LEU A 100 15.94 3.21 2.77
N TYR A 101 14.89 2.44 2.56
CA TYR A 101 14.24 2.28 1.27
C TYR A 101 13.03 3.21 1.16
N LEU A 102 12.91 3.85 0.02
CA LEU A 102 11.84 4.79 -0.33
C LEU A 102 11.23 4.34 -1.66
N LEU A 103 9.94 4.01 -1.63
CA LEU A 103 9.15 3.70 -2.82
C LEU A 103 8.04 4.75 -2.99
N GLU A 104 7.81 5.16 -4.21
CA GLU A 104 6.61 5.90 -4.62
C GLU A 104 5.96 5.17 -5.80
N CYS A 105 4.66 4.90 -5.70
CA CYS A 105 3.89 4.17 -6.71
C CYS A 105 2.52 4.81 -6.97
N GLN A 106 1.95 4.46 -8.11
CA GLN A 106 0.59 4.77 -8.52
C GLN A 106 -0.10 3.40 -8.87
N SER A 107 -1.31 3.07 -8.42
CA SER A 107 -2.19 3.80 -7.52
C SER A 107 -1.68 3.71 -6.07
N ALA A 108 -2.23 4.54 -5.18
CA ALA A 108 -1.71 4.66 -3.82
C ALA A 108 -1.86 3.37 -2.99
N SER A 109 -2.94 2.64 -3.14
CA SER A 109 -3.22 1.39 -2.43
C SER A 109 -2.18 0.30 -2.66
N TYR A 110 -1.45 0.32 -3.76
CA TYR A 110 -0.37 -0.63 -4.03
C TYR A 110 0.83 -0.52 -3.08
N ALA A 111 0.95 0.59 -2.33
CA ALA A 111 1.96 0.70 -1.29
C ALA A 111 1.80 -0.37 -0.19
N ILE A 112 0.56 -0.81 0.10
CA ILE A 112 0.30 -1.89 1.07
C ILE A 112 0.82 -3.22 0.55
N LEU A 113 0.54 -3.54 -0.71
CA LEU A 113 1.05 -4.78 -1.32
C LEU A 113 2.58 -4.80 -1.32
N ALA A 114 3.20 -3.70 -1.73
CA ALA A 114 4.65 -3.56 -1.72
C ALA A 114 5.24 -3.74 -0.32
N CYS A 115 4.59 -3.16 0.70
CA CYS A 115 4.97 -3.30 2.11
C CYS A 115 4.90 -4.77 2.57
N ASN A 116 3.77 -5.43 2.33
CA ASN A 116 3.53 -6.81 2.74
C ASN A 116 4.55 -7.79 2.12
N GLU A 117 4.85 -7.63 0.83
CA GLU A 117 5.83 -8.50 0.16
C GLU A 117 7.27 -8.21 0.61
N ALA A 118 7.59 -6.95 0.93
CA ALA A 118 8.87 -6.58 1.52
C ALA A 118 9.08 -7.19 2.91
N GLU A 119 8.05 -7.12 3.79
CA GLU A 119 8.11 -7.69 5.14
C GLU A 119 8.23 -9.21 5.14
N LYS A 120 7.64 -9.90 4.17
CA LYS A 120 7.80 -11.36 4.01
C LYS A 120 9.18 -11.77 3.54
N ALA A 121 9.86 -10.91 2.80
CA ALA A 121 11.13 -11.23 2.14
C ALA A 121 12.36 -10.90 2.99
N ALA A 122 12.27 -9.97 3.95
CA ALA A 122 13.43 -9.44 4.64
C ALA A 122 13.11 -8.97 6.08
N ASN A 123 14.14 -9.00 6.94
CA ASN A 123 14.02 -8.50 8.30
C ASN A 123 14.22 -6.98 8.33
N ILE A 124 13.14 -6.25 8.10
CA ILE A 124 13.13 -4.78 8.03
C ILE A 124 12.10 -4.20 9.00
N LYS A 125 12.19 -2.90 9.19
CA LYS A 125 11.20 -2.11 9.93
C LYS A 125 10.38 -1.29 8.96
N VAL A 126 9.05 -1.33 9.12
CA VAL A 126 8.15 -0.39 8.44
C VAL A 126 8.17 0.92 9.21
N ILE A 127 8.67 1.95 8.57
CA ILE A 127 8.76 3.32 9.14
C ILE A 127 7.46 4.07 8.89
N ASP A 128 6.98 4.02 7.65
CA ASP A 128 5.71 4.62 7.25
C ASP A 128 5.23 4.02 5.94
N TYR A 129 3.93 4.02 5.72
CA TYR A 129 3.33 3.83 4.40
C TYR A 129 2.13 4.76 4.22
N ARG A 130 1.97 5.26 3.01
CA ARG A 130 0.88 6.14 2.61
C ARG A 130 0.15 5.49 1.45
N MET A 131 -1.13 5.17 1.65
CA MET A 131 -1.96 4.44 0.68
C MET A 131 -3.18 5.23 0.22
N ILE A 132 -3.24 6.52 0.55
CA ILE A 132 -4.36 7.41 0.27
C ILE A 132 -3.90 8.55 -0.63
N GLY A 133 -4.72 8.89 -1.62
CA GLY A 133 -4.45 9.95 -2.57
C GLY A 133 -3.87 9.45 -3.91
N PRO A 134 -3.28 10.31 -4.73
CA PRO A 134 -2.86 9.95 -6.08
C PRO A 134 -1.68 8.99 -6.14
N ASN A 135 -0.79 9.03 -5.14
CA ASN A 135 0.43 8.23 -5.08
C ASN A 135 0.59 7.57 -3.72
N GLY A 136 0.95 6.29 -3.73
CA GLY A 136 1.38 5.55 -2.56
C GLY A 136 2.86 5.76 -2.27
N ARG A 137 3.22 5.71 -0.98
CA ARG A 137 4.61 5.79 -0.52
C ARG A 137 4.88 4.74 0.54
N LEU A 138 6.09 4.19 0.50
CA LEU A 138 6.58 3.20 1.45
C LEU A 138 7.98 3.61 1.92
N TYR A 139 8.18 3.52 3.23
CA TYR A 139 9.45 3.80 3.91
C TYR A 139 9.81 2.59 4.75
N LEU A 140 10.90 1.91 4.41
CA LEU A 140 11.42 0.75 5.14
C LEU A 140 12.84 1.00 5.60
N SER A 141 13.23 0.49 6.76
CA SER A 141 14.57 0.66 7.31
C SER A 141 15.12 -0.63 7.89
N GLY A 142 16.43 -0.77 7.87
CA GLY A 142 17.15 -1.93 8.39
C GLY A 142 18.61 -1.96 7.93
N ASP A 143 19.22 -3.13 8.04
CA ASP A 143 20.54 -3.39 7.47
C ASP A 143 20.50 -3.27 5.95
N GLU A 144 21.61 -2.85 5.33
CA GLU A 144 21.64 -2.57 3.89
C GLU A 144 21.25 -3.78 3.03
N ALA A 145 21.72 -4.97 3.40
CA ALA A 145 21.38 -6.19 2.65
C ALA A 145 19.88 -6.52 2.74
N GLU A 146 19.29 -6.39 3.93
CA GLU A 146 17.86 -6.63 4.16
C GLU A 146 17.01 -5.59 3.42
N VAL A 147 17.42 -4.33 3.45
CA VAL A 147 16.72 -3.24 2.73
C VAL A 147 16.75 -3.46 1.21
N ARG A 148 17.85 -4.00 0.66
CA ARG A 148 17.94 -4.36 -0.77
C ARG A 148 17.02 -5.53 -1.11
N ASN A 149 16.97 -6.58 -0.28
CA ASN A 149 16.06 -7.70 -0.46
C ASN A 149 14.60 -7.26 -0.40
N ALA A 150 14.26 -6.39 0.56
CA ALA A 150 12.92 -5.81 0.71
C ALA A 150 12.50 -4.99 -0.52
N ARG A 151 13.41 -4.14 -1.05
CA ARG A 151 13.19 -3.40 -2.30
C ARG A 151 12.87 -4.34 -3.45
N ASP A 152 13.72 -5.35 -3.67
CA ASP A 152 13.59 -6.26 -4.81
C ASP A 152 12.25 -7.02 -4.75
N ALA A 153 11.81 -7.44 -3.56
CA ALA A 153 10.52 -8.09 -3.36
C ALA A 153 9.35 -7.14 -3.63
N ALA A 154 9.40 -5.92 -3.08
CA ALA A 154 8.37 -4.88 -3.28
C ALA A 154 8.20 -4.53 -4.77
N GLU A 155 9.31 -4.25 -5.45
CA GLU A 155 9.30 -3.91 -6.88
C GLU A 155 8.80 -5.07 -7.74
N LYS A 156 9.28 -6.30 -7.48
CA LYS A 156 8.84 -7.50 -8.19
C LYS A 156 7.33 -7.72 -8.05
N ALA A 157 6.78 -7.52 -6.85
CA ALA A 157 5.34 -7.65 -6.63
C ALA A 157 4.53 -6.69 -7.50
N LEU A 158 4.93 -5.43 -7.56
CA LEU A 158 4.27 -4.43 -8.39
C LEU A 158 4.44 -4.69 -9.89
N LEU A 159 5.65 -5.04 -10.34
CA LEU A 159 5.94 -5.31 -11.74
C LEU A 159 5.17 -6.53 -12.26
N ASN A 160 5.02 -7.58 -11.45
CA ASN A 160 4.26 -8.78 -11.83
C ASN A 160 2.78 -8.48 -12.10
N LEU A 161 2.18 -7.56 -11.34
CA LEU A 161 0.80 -7.12 -11.60
C LEU A 161 0.69 -6.20 -12.82
N GLY A 162 1.75 -5.46 -13.12
CA GLY A 162 1.82 -4.59 -14.29
C GLY A 162 2.00 -5.33 -15.61
N ALA A 163 2.51 -6.56 -15.58
CA ALA A 163 2.88 -7.35 -16.76
C ALA A 163 1.74 -8.24 -17.33
N ASN A 164 0.64 -8.42 -16.58
CA ASN A 164 -0.50 -9.26 -16.98
C ASN A 164 -1.59 -8.46 -17.67
#